data_054c5ec22de62cd52d56baecd834e61b
#
_entry.id   054c5ec22de62cd52d56baecd834e61b
#
_cell.length_a   1.000
_cell.length_b   1.000
_cell.length_c   1.000
_cell.angle_alpha   90.00
_cell.angle_beta   90.00
_cell.angle_gamma   90.00
#
_symmetry.space_group_name_H-M   'P 1'
#
loop_
_entity.id
_entity.type
_entity.pdbx_description
1 polymer ?
#
loop_
_entity_poly.entity_id
_entity_poly.type
_entity_poly.pdbx_seq_one_letter_code
_entity_poly.pdbx_strand_id
1 'polypeptide(L)'
;DIGDPGLLLGPREMRLYPNGRLAAHVLGGARFGREGVHAAEVLGVAGVEFTFDEYLRDVVNYDVPLQLSLDLSVQAEMEQLLAGGMRVMNAKGAAAVLMDVHTGEVIALASLPDFDPNHRPVGSGKNPDNPLFNRAVQGVYELGSTFKIFAVAQAMELGLVNPDTVLDIRGPIRFGRFRIRDSHYLGKELSVSDIIVKSSNIGTARIAQMIGVDRQQQFLRDFGMFEKTSLEMVEASGGKPL
;
A
#
# COMPACT_ATOMS: atom_id res chain seq x y z
N ASP A 1 11.00 43.52 20.51
CA ASP A 1 9.80 44.40 20.62
C ASP A 1 9.84 45.40 19.49
N ILE A 2 8.97 45.22 18.49
CA ILE A 2 8.87 46.15 17.34
C ILE A 2 8.10 47.42 17.72
N GLY A 3 7.38 47.37 18.86
CA GLY A 3 6.72 48.52 19.46
C GLY A 3 5.60 49.17 18.65
N ASP A 4 5.16 48.53 17.57
CA ASP A 4 4.08 49.05 16.73
C ASP A 4 2.71 48.72 17.40
N PRO A 5 1.89 49.76 17.75
CA PRO A 5 0.62 49.55 18.42
C PRO A 5 -0.44 48.83 17.55
N GLY A 6 -0.21 48.69 16.24
CA GLY A 6 -1.04 47.91 15.35
C GLY A 6 -0.68 46.42 15.25
N LEU A 7 0.43 46.00 15.90
CA LEU A 7 0.91 44.63 15.87
C LEU A 7 0.44 43.87 17.11
N LEU A 8 -0.57 43.04 16.94
CA LEU A 8 -1.05 42.13 17.99
C LEU A 8 -0.36 40.78 17.82
N LEU A 9 0.44 40.39 18.81
CA LEU A 9 1.06 39.06 18.90
C LEU A 9 0.23 38.18 19.83
N GLY A 10 -0.18 37.03 19.33
CA GLY A 10 -0.89 36.02 20.10
C GLY A 10 -0.25 34.64 19.95
N PRO A 11 -0.52 33.72 20.87
CA PRO A 11 -0.09 32.33 20.72
C PRO A 11 -0.74 31.75 19.46
N ARG A 12 0.02 30.92 18.73
CA ARG A 12 -0.47 30.19 17.57
C ARG A 12 -0.09 28.73 17.73
N GLU A 13 -1.07 27.88 17.63
CA GLU A 13 -0.83 26.46 17.57
C GLU A 13 -0.17 26.09 16.25
N MET A 14 0.73 25.14 16.29
CA MET A 14 1.33 24.57 15.11
C MET A 14 1.60 23.08 15.32
N ARG A 15 1.48 22.32 14.25
CA ARG A 15 1.86 20.91 14.26
C ARG A 15 3.37 20.79 14.06
N LEU A 16 4.01 19.96 14.87
CA LEU A 16 5.44 19.66 14.76
C LEU A 16 5.62 18.16 14.61
N TYR A 17 6.44 17.77 13.64
CA TYR A 17 6.84 16.39 13.39
C TYR A 17 8.32 16.22 13.78
N PRO A 18 8.61 15.82 15.03
CA PRO A 18 9.98 15.82 15.57
C PRO A 18 10.89 14.82 14.85
N ASN A 19 10.34 13.75 14.29
CA ASN A 19 11.09 12.75 13.53
C ASN A 19 11.24 13.09 12.02
N GLY A 20 10.90 14.31 11.61
CA GLY A 20 11.04 14.78 10.23
C GLY A 20 10.27 13.90 9.24
N ARG A 21 10.98 13.28 8.32
CA ARG A 21 10.40 12.47 7.22
C ARG A 21 9.87 11.11 7.66
N LEU A 22 10.27 10.63 8.84
CA LEU A 22 9.89 9.29 9.30
C LEU A 22 8.36 9.14 9.36
N ALA A 23 7.85 8.08 8.74
CA ALA A 23 6.43 7.79 8.61
C ALA A 23 5.60 8.90 7.92
N ALA A 24 6.22 9.75 7.10
CA ALA A 24 5.57 10.93 6.50
C ALA A 24 4.26 10.60 5.78
N HIS A 25 4.21 9.49 5.06
CA HIS A 25 3.00 9.07 4.34
C HIS A 25 1.91 8.53 5.24
N VAL A 26 2.25 8.00 6.41
CA VAL A 26 1.27 7.57 7.41
C VAL A 26 0.73 8.78 8.16
N LEU A 27 1.61 9.63 8.67
CA LEU A 27 1.21 10.87 9.36
C LEU A 27 0.44 11.81 8.43
N GLY A 28 0.90 11.95 7.20
CA GLY A 28 0.27 12.79 6.18
C GLY A 28 0.64 14.24 6.31
N GLY A 29 0.03 14.95 7.22
CA GLY A 29 0.37 16.33 7.53
C GLY A 29 -0.83 17.24 7.72
N ALA A 30 -0.56 18.41 8.26
CA ALA A 30 -1.53 19.43 8.58
C ALA A 30 -1.14 20.78 7.95
N ARG A 31 -2.11 21.68 7.88
CA ARG A 31 -1.91 23.06 7.44
C ARG A 31 -2.86 23.99 8.17
N PHE A 32 -2.59 25.28 8.11
CA PHE A 32 -3.56 26.28 8.56
C PHE A 32 -4.75 26.36 7.60
N GLY A 33 -5.93 26.56 8.15
CA GLY A 33 -7.12 26.92 7.40
C GLY A 33 -6.90 28.18 6.57
N ARG A 34 -7.61 28.29 5.45
CA ARG A 34 -7.40 29.41 4.50
C ARG A 34 -8.36 30.56 4.70
N GLU A 35 -9.54 30.33 5.25
CA GLU A 35 -10.62 31.30 5.29
C GLU A 35 -11.46 31.21 6.56
N GLY A 36 -12.00 32.35 6.99
CA GLY A 36 -12.97 32.46 8.06
C GLY A 36 -12.44 32.05 9.43
N VAL A 37 -13.27 31.42 10.21
CA VAL A 37 -12.96 30.97 11.60
C VAL A 37 -11.81 29.96 11.60
N HIS A 38 -11.67 29.16 10.55
CA HIS A 38 -10.62 28.13 10.41
C HIS A 38 -9.24 28.68 10.00
N ALA A 39 -9.14 30.00 9.71
CA ALA A 39 -7.85 30.58 9.30
C ALA A 39 -6.75 30.49 10.38
N ALA A 40 -7.15 30.38 11.64
CA ALA A 40 -6.24 30.23 12.79
C ALA A 40 -6.08 28.77 13.26
N GLU A 41 -6.87 27.84 12.73
CA GLU A 41 -6.86 26.44 13.12
C GLU A 41 -5.87 25.61 12.29
N VAL A 42 -5.29 24.59 12.91
CA VAL A 42 -4.49 23.58 12.22
C VAL A 42 -5.41 22.44 11.81
N LEU A 43 -5.47 22.19 10.51
CA LEU A 43 -6.34 21.17 9.90
C LEU A 43 -5.50 20.05 9.28
N GLY A 44 -5.83 18.81 9.56
CA GLY A 44 -5.26 17.65 8.88
C GLY A 44 -5.62 17.65 7.39
N VAL A 45 -4.65 17.33 6.51
CA VAL A 45 -4.86 17.37 5.05
C VAL A 45 -4.55 16.06 4.35
N ALA A 46 -3.95 15.12 5.05
CA ALA A 46 -3.58 13.80 4.52
C ALA A 46 -3.29 12.82 5.66
N GLY A 47 -3.29 11.52 5.36
CA GLY A 47 -2.92 10.47 6.29
C GLY A 47 -3.76 10.44 7.56
N VAL A 48 -3.11 10.06 8.66
CA VAL A 48 -3.72 10.00 10.00
C VAL A 48 -4.18 11.39 10.47
N GLU A 49 -3.42 12.44 10.17
CA GLU A 49 -3.78 13.82 10.53
C GLU A 49 -5.15 14.22 9.96
N PHE A 50 -5.47 13.81 8.73
CA PHE A 50 -6.79 14.07 8.15
C PHE A 50 -7.86 13.16 8.74
N THR A 51 -7.58 11.87 8.84
CA THR A 51 -8.59 10.88 9.27
C THR A 51 -9.03 11.12 10.71
N PHE A 52 -8.12 11.56 11.56
CA PHE A 52 -8.37 11.84 12.97
C PHE A 52 -8.36 13.33 13.30
N ASP A 53 -8.60 14.20 12.32
CA ASP A 53 -8.55 15.67 12.49
C ASP A 53 -9.46 16.15 13.64
N GLU A 54 -10.68 15.66 13.72
CA GLU A 54 -11.62 16.00 14.80
C GLU A 54 -11.09 15.59 16.17
N TYR A 55 -10.57 14.35 16.27
CA TYR A 55 -9.98 13.86 17.53
C TYR A 55 -8.77 14.69 17.96
N LEU A 56 -7.88 15.01 17.03
CA LEU A 56 -6.63 15.72 17.29
C LEU A 56 -6.82 17.20 17.60
N ARG A 57 -7.97 17.77 17.25
CA ARG A 57 -8.34 19.16 17.52
C ARG A 57 -9.25 19.32 18.74
N ASP A 58 -9.83 18.25 19.24
CA ASP A 58 -10.70 18.30 20.38
C ASP A 58 -9.87 18.54 21.66
N VAL A 59 -10.16 19.65 22.34
CA VAL A 59 -9.49 20.03 23.59
C VAL A 59 -9.63 18.98 24.70
N VAL A 60 -10.66 18.15 24.66
CA VAL A 60 -10.87 17.06 25.60
C VAL A 60 -9.80 15.98 25.45
N ASN A 61 -9.20 15.86 24.27
CA ASN A 61 -8.19 14.84 23.96
C ASN A 61 -6.73 15.34 24.08
N TYR A 62 -6.49 16.58 24.51
CA TYR A 62 -5.13 17.15 24.53
C TYR A 62 -4.14 16.31 25.35
N ASP A 63 -4.60 15.69 26.43
CA ASP A 63 -3.77 14.83 27.29
C ASP A 63 -3.88 13.33 26.93
N VAL A 64 -4.60 13.00 25.86
CA VAL A 64 -4.81 11.62 25.42
C VAL A 64 -4.19 11.44 24.03
N PRO A 65 -2.95 10.90 23.93
CA PRO A 65 -2.31 10.72 22.65
C PRO A 65 -3.05 9.67 21.79
N LEU A 66 -3.17 9.96 20.50
CA LEU A 66 -3.61 8.95 19.52
C LEU A 66 -2.50 7.91 19.34
N GLN A 67 -2.75 6.69 19.81
CA GLN A 67 -1.82 5.57 19.70
C GLN A 67 -1.96 4.89 18.34
N LEU A 68 -0.86 4.80 17.59
CA LEU A 68 -0.79 4.05 16.34
C LEU A 68 -0.12 2.69 16.58
N SER A 69 -0.34 1.74 15.68
CA SER A 69 0.28 0.41 15.68
C SER A 69 1.73 0.43 15.16
N LEU A 70 2.22 1.56 14.66
CA LEU A 70 3.57 1.66 14.10
C LEU A 70 4.67 1.47 15.13
N ASP A 71 5.64 0.61 14.82
CA ASP A 71 6.94 0.58 15.49
C ASP A 71 7.91 1.50 14.76
N LEU A 72 8.33 2.57 15.42
CA LEU A 72 9.20 3.59 14.82
C LEU A 72 10.59 3.04 14.44
N SER A 73 11.11 2.06 15.17
CA SER A 73 12.41 1.46 14.86
C SER A 73 12.33 0.62 13.60
N VAL A 74 11.26 -0.17 13.49
CA VAL A 74 10.98 -0.98 12.29
C VAL A 74 10.67 -0.09 11.09
N GLN A 75 9.91 0.98 11.30
CA GLN A 75 9.59 1.97 10.25
C GLN A 75 10.86 2.62 9.70
N ALA A 76 11.75 3.06 10.57
CA ALA A 76 13.01 3.70 10.18
C ALA A 76 13.90 2.75 9.37
N GLU A 77 14.06 1.51 9.82
CA GLU A 77 14.83 0.49 9.12
C GLU A 77 14.22 0.17 7.76
N MET A 78 12.90 0.01 7.69
CA MET A 78 12.19 -0.25 6.43
C MET A 78 12.41 0.88 5.41
N GLU A 79 12.28 2.14 5.81
CA GLU A 79 12.53 3.29 4.92
C GLU A 79 13.98 3.33 4.43
N GLN A 80 14.94 3.06 5.31
CA GLN A 80 16.35 3.01 4.95
C GLN A 80 16.66 1.89 3.95
N LEU A 81 16.14 0.69 4.17
CA LEU A 81 16.29 -0.46 3.27
C LEU A 81 15.67 -0.18 1.90
N LEU A 82 14.45 0.38 1.87
CA LEU A 82 13.80 0.77 0.62
C LEU A 82 14.59 1.83 -0.14
N ALA A 83 15.09 2.85 0.54
CA ALA A 83 15.91 3.88 -0.08
C ALA A 83 17.22 3.30 -0.66
N GLY A 84 17.82 2.33 0.05
CA GLY A 84 18.95 1.54 -0.44
C GLY A 84 18.62 0.76 -1.71
N GLY A 85 17.51 0.02 -1.69
CA GLY A 85 17.02 -0.74 -2.83
C GLY A 85 16.72 0.13 -4.04
N MET A 86 16.06 1.28 -3.84
CA MET A 86 15.81 2.25 -4.93
C MET A 86 17.08 2.68 -5.63
N ARG A 87 18.14 2.98 -4.87
CA ARG A 87 19.45 3.37 -5.46
C ARG A 87 20.05 2.25 -6.29
N VAL A 88 20.08 1.02 -5.74
CA VAL A 88 20.65 -0.14 -6.42
C VAL A 88 19.88 -0.48 -7.70
N MET A 89 18.57 -0.40 -7.66
CA MET A 89 17.69 -0.75 -8.79
C MET A 89 17.44 0.42 -9.73
N ASN A 90 17.95 1.61 -9.45
CA ASN A 90 17.62 2.85 -10.16
C ASN A 90 16.10 3.05 -10.30
N ALA A 91 15.37 2.74 -9.23
CA ALA A 91 13.92 2.80 -9.22
C ALA A 91 13.40 4.21 -8.96
N LYS A 92 12.29 4.59 -9.59
CA LYS A 92 11.64 5.89 -9.40
C LYS A 92 10.83 5.97 -8.10
N GLY A 93 10.48 4.86 -7.53
CA GLY A 93 9.73 4.78 -6.28
C GLY A 93 9.73 3.37 -5.73
N ALA A 94 9.43 3.26 -4.45
CA ALA A 94 9.29 1.98 -3.75
C ALA A 94 8.23 2.09 -2.66
N ALA A 95 7.64 0.97 -2.31
CA ALA A 95 6.72 0.88 -1.19
C ALA A 95 6.87 -0.48 -0.49
N ALA A 96 6.63 -0.48 0.81
CA ALA A 96 6.54 -1.70 1.60
C ALA A 96 5.53 -1.53 2.74
N VAL A 97 4.92 -2.64 3.12
CA VAL A 97 4.04 -2.74 4.28
C VAL A 97 4.47 -3.97 5.08
N LEU A 98 4.65 -3.79 6.36
CA LEU A 98 4.81 -4.87 7.33
C LEU A 98 3.58 -4.90 8.23
N MET A 99 2.93 -6.05 8.28
CA MET A 99 1.67 -6.22 9.02
C MET A 99 1.73 -7.50 9.85
N ASP A 100 1.18 -7.44 11.05
CA ASP A 100 0.95 -8.63 11.86
C ASP A 100 -0.20 -9.46 11.24
N VAL A 101 0.08 -10.73 10.95
CA VAL A 101 -0.90 -11.61 10.27
C VAL A 101 -2.02 -12.09 11.18
N HIS A 102 -1.89 -11.95 12.51
CA HIS A 102 -2.90 -12.37 13.47
C HIS A 102 -3.85 -11.24 13.85
N THR A 103 -3.32 -10.02 13.97
CA THR A 103 -4.11 -8.86 14.41
C THR A 103 -4.53 -7.95 13.26
N GLY A 104 -3.80 -7.96 12.14
CA GLY A 104 -3.97 -7.04 11.03
C GLY A 104 -3.34 -5.66 11.28
N GLU A 105 -2.64 -5.47 12.40
CA GLU A 105 -1.96 -4.22 12.71
C GLU A 105 -0.82 -3.95 11.74
N VAL A 106 -0.79 -2.73 11.22
CA VAL A 106 0.33 -2.26 10.39
C VAL A 106 1.47 -1.82 11.28
N ILE A 107 2.55 -2.60 11.30
CA ILE A 107 3.75 -2.35 12.10
C ILE A 107 4.64 -1.31 11.44
N ALA A 108 4.71 -1.31 10.11
CA ALA A 108 5.40 -0.30 9.33
C ALA A 108 4.77 -0.17 7.93
N LEU A 109 4.73 1.07 7.41
CA LEU A 109 4.28 1.38 6.07
C LEU A 109 5.15 2.48 5.48
N ALA A 110 5.91 2.16 4.45
CA ALA A 110 6.80 3.09 3.78
C ALA A 110 6.41 3.29 2.31
N SER A 111 6.50 4.52 1.85
CA SER A 111 6.32 4.92 0.45
C SER A 111 7.39 5.94 0.09
N LEU A 112 8.17 5.67 -0.96
CA LEU A 112 9.26 6.52 -1.42
C LEU A 112 9.07 6.92 -2.89
N PRO A 113 9.51 8.13 -3.29
CA PRO A 113 10.07 9.19 -2.44
C PRO A 113 9.04 9.72 -1.43
N ASP A 114 9.56 10.17 -0.29
CA ASP A 114 8.80 10.79 0.79
C ASP A 114 8.96 12.32 0.80
N PHE A 115 8.42 12.95 1.83
CA PHE A 115 8.49 14.38 2.07
C PHE A 115 8.70 14.67 3.56
N ASP A 116 9.09 15.90 3.89
CA ASP A 116 9.08 16.37 5.29
C ASP A 116 7.70 16.97 5.61
N PRO A 117 6.93 16.40 6.56
CA PRO A 117 5.63 16.96 6.95
C PRO A 117 5.72 18.37 7.53
N ASN A 118 6.86 18.75 8.15
CA ASN A 118 7.09 20.11 8.63
C ASN A 118 7.19 21.12 7.46
N HIS A 119 7.60 20.67 6.28
CA HIS A 119 7.74 21.46 5.06
C HIS A 119 7.01 20.78 3.90
N ARG A 120 5.77 20.36 4.16
CA ARG A 120 4.99 19.58 3.21
C ARG A 120 4.86 20.29 1.87
N PRO A 121 5.23 19.65 0.74
CA PRO A 121 5.10 20.23 -0.59
C PRO A 121 3.65 20.62 -0.90
N VAL A 122 3.49 21.69 -1.67
CA VAL A 122 2.18 22.09 -2.21
C VAL A 122 1.86 21.21 -3.41
N GLY A 123 0.67 20.64 -3.45
CA GLY A 123 0.24 19.82 -4.58
C GLY A 123 -0.79 18.76 -4.19
N SER A 124 -1.18 18.00 -5.20
CA SER A 124 -2.09 16.86 -5.04
C SER A 124 -1.28 15.55 -5.02
N GLY A 125 -1.51 14.72 -4.01
CA GLY A 125 -0.97 13.36 -3.93
C GLY A 125 -1.56 12.37 -4.95
N LYS A 126 -2.23 12.84 -6.01
CA LYS A 126 -2.85 11.98 -7.03
C LYS A 126 -1.90 11.62 -8.18
N ASN A 127 -0.82 12.39 -8.36
CA ASN A 127 0.16 12.12 -9.41
C ASN A 127 1.23 11.14 -8.89
N PRO A 128 1.43 9.98 -9.53
CA PRO A 128 2.46 9.00 -9.12
C PRO A 128 3.90 9.55 -9.10
N ASP A 129 4.20 10.60 -9.86
CA ASP A 129 5.53 11.23 -9.84
C ASP A 129 5.71 12.22 -8.68
N ASN A 130 4.63 12.54 -7.95
CA ASN A 130 4.67 13.46 -6.81
C ASN A 130 5.12 12.70 -5.54
N PRO A 131 6.04 13.26 -4.72
CA PRO A 131 6.40 12.67 -3.44
C PRO A 131 5.24 12.55 -2.45
N LEU A 132 4.15 13.30 -2.64
CA LEU A 132 2.92 13.17 -1.84
C LEU A 132 2.06 11.94 -2.19
N PHE A 133 2.37 11.24 -3.30
CA PHE A 133 1.63 10.03 -3.68
C PHE A 133 2.04 8.85 -2.80
N ASN A 134 1.10 8.37 -2.00
CA ASN A 134 1.33 7.19 -1.16
C ASN A 134 1.26 5.90 -2.02
N ARG A 135 2.41 5.40 -2.44
CA ARG A 135 2.53 4.23 -3.30
C ARG A 135 2.03 2.95 -2.66
N ALA A 136 2.16 2.85 -1.34
CA ALA A 136 1.71 1.68 -0.59
C ALA A 136 0.17 1.56 -0.56
N VAL A 137 -0.54 2.70 -0.60
CA VAL A 137 -2.00 2.77 -0.40
C VAL A 137 -2.75 3.11 -1.69
N GLN A 138 -2.22 4.07 -2.48
CA GLN A 138 -2.87 4.56 -3.71
C GLN A 138 -2.36 3.86 -4.97
N GLY A 139 -1.18 3.21 -4.88
CA GLY A 139 -0.55 2.57 -6.03
C GLY A 139 -1.35 1.37 -6.51
N VAL A 140 -1.56 1.28 -7.82
CA VAL A 140 -2.16 0.12 -8.48
C VAL A 140 -1.09 -0.52 -9.35
N TYR A 141 -0.78 -1.78 -9.07
CA TYR A 141 0.32 -2.51 -9.71
C TYR A 141 -0.16 -3.81 -10.30
N GLU A 142 0.42 -4.19 -11.46
CA GLU A 142 0.28 -5.54 -11.97
C GLU A 142 1.15 -6.49 -11.12
N LEU A 143 0.52 -7.35 -10.33
CA LEU A 143 1.22 -8.28 -9.44
C LEU A 143 2.01 -9.34 -10.21
N GLY A 144 1.65 -9.57 -11.48
CA GLY A 144 2.34 -10.51 -12.34
C GLY A 144 2.37 -11.91 -11.75
N SER A 145 3.53 -12.52 -11.74
CA SER A 145 3.70 -13.91 -11.30
C SER A 145 3.50 -14.12 -9.79
N THR A 146 3.52 -13.08 -8.96
CA THR A 146 3.20 -13.25 -7.54
C THR A 146 1.74 -13.62 -7.34
N PHE A 147 0.85 -13.24 -8.27
CA PHE A 147 -0.56 -13.59 -8.22
C PHE A 147 -0.86 -15.08 -8.44
N LYS A 148 0.10 -15.83 -9.03
CA LYS A 148 -0.05 -17.26 -9.28
C LYS A 148 -0.23 -18.08 -8.02
N ILE A 149 0.26 -17.61 -6.88
CA ILE A 149 0.11 -18.28 -5.58
C ILE A 149 -1.36 -18.48 -5.21
N PHE A 150 -2.25 -17.53 -5.53
CA PHE A 150 -3.67 -17.62 -5.24
C PHE A 150 -4.33 -18.77 -6.01
N ALA A 151 -4.01 -18.92 -7.30
CA ALA A 151 -4.57 -20.01 -8.10
C ALA A 151 -4.10 -21.39 -7.62
N VAL A 152 -2.82 -21.50 -7.26
CA VAL A 152 -2.26 -22.77 -6.77
C VAL A 152 -2.80 -23.09 -5.40
N ALA A 153 -2.82 -22.14 -4.47
CA ALA A 153 -3.35 -22.32 -3.11
C ALA A 153 -4.83 -22.77 -3.16
N GLN A 154 -5.65 -22.10 -3.95
CA GLN A 154 -7.05 -22.45 -4.13
C GLN A 154 -7.22 -23.87 -4.69
N ALA A 155 -6.45 -24.25 -5.71
CA ALA A 155 -6.54 -25.57 -6.29
C ALA A 155 -6.15 -26.68 -5.32
N MET A 156 -5.16 -26.40 -4.46
CA MET A 156 -4.74 -27.31 -3.38
C MET A 156 -5.83 -27.42 -2.30
N GLU A 157 -6.42 -26.33 -1.88
CA GLU A 157 -7.52 -26.29 -0.90
C GLU A 157 -8.74 -27.04 -1.38
N LEU A 158 -9.05 -26.94 -2.68
CA LEU A 158 -10.14 -27.69 -3.33
C LEU A 158 -9.80 -29.16 -3.56
N GLY A 159 -8.60 -29.62 -3.25
CA GLY A 159 -8.14 -30.99 -3.50
C GLY A 159 -7.99 -31.34 -4.98
N LEU A 160 -7.95 -30.35 -5.86
CA LEU A 160 -7.79 -30.57 -7.31
C LEU A 160 -6.37 -30.96 -7.69
N VAL A 161 -5.40 -30.48 -6.92
CA VAL A 161 -3.97 -30.75 -7.10
C VAL A 161 -3.27 -30.86 -5.74
N ASN A 162 -2.09 -31.47 -5.75
CA ASN A 162 -1.12 -31.42 -4.65
C ASN A 162 0.25 -31.01 -5.22
N PRO A 163 1.29 -30.78 -4.40
CA PRO A 163 2.60 -30.34 -4.86
C PRO A 163 3.24 -31.23 -5.92
N ASP A 164 2.97 -32.55 -5.88
CA ASP A 164 3.55 -33.57 -6.78
C ASP A 164 2.68 -33.84 -8.02
N THR A 165 1.47 -33.27 -8.08
CA THR A 165 0.58 -33.42 -9.25
C THR A 165 1.28 -32.88 -10.49
N VAL A 166 1.43 -33.73 -11.49
CA VAL A 166 2.06 -33.38 -12.78
C VAL A 166 1.03 -32.91 -13.78
N LEU A 167 1.27 -31.76 -14.40
CA LEU A 167 0.40 -31.18 -15.40
C LEU A 167 1.11 -31.00 -16.74
N ASP A 168 0.37 -31.22 -17.82
CA ASP A 168 0.82 -30.94 -19.18
C ASP A 168 0.94 -29.41 -19.36
N ILE A 169 2.14 -28.95 -19.67
CA ILE A 169 2.44 -27.54 -19.95
C ILE A 169 2.74 -27.28 -21.43
N ARG A 170 2.42 -28.21 -22.33
CA ARG A 170 2.55 -27.98 -23.76
C ARG A 170 1.62 -26.86 -24.20
N GLY A 171 2.17 -25.87 -24.83
CA GLY A 171 1.44 -24.68 -25.26
C GLY A 171 1.80 -24.19 -26.64
N PRO A 172 1.27 -23.05 -27.04
CA PRO A 172 0.52 -22.10 -26.25
C PRO A 172 -0.94 -22.47 -26.00
N ILE A 173 -1.48 -22.07 -24.82
CA ILE A 173 -2.92 -22.14 -24.60
C ILE A 173 -3.58 -20.93 -25.28
N ARG A 174 -4.67 -21.16 -26.00
CA ARG A 174 -5.47 -20.08 -26.58
C ARG A 174 -6.67 -19.78 -25.73
N PHE A 175 -6.87 -18.49 -25.43
CA PHE A 175 -8.04 -17.98 -24.72
C PHE A 175 -8.62 -16.80 -25.50
N GLY A 176 -9.63 -17.06 -26.32
CA GLY A 176 -10.13 -16.11 -27.30
C GLY A 176 -9.01 -15.68 -28.26
N ARG A 177 -8.74 -14.37 -28.35
CA ARG A 177 -7.65 -13.79 -29.15
C ARG A 177 -6.27 -13.84 -28.48
N PHE A 178 -6.23 -14.16 -27.18
CA PHE A 178 -4.99 -14.19 -26.41
C PHE A 178 -4.30 -15.55 -26.48
N ARG A 179 -2.98 -15.53 -26.36
CA ARG A 179 -2.15 -16.73 -26.25
C ARG A 179 -1.32 -16.66 -25.00
N ILE A 180 -1.48 -17.65 -24.12
CA ILE A 180 -0.69 -17.80 -22.91
C ILE A 180 0.52 -18.66 -23.26
N ARG A 181 1.72 -18.14 -22.96
CA ARG A 181 3.01 -18.81 -23.21
C ARG A 181 3.89 -18.68 -21.96
N ASP A 182 4.78 -19.62 -21.79
CA ASP A 182 5.91 -19.46 -20.88
C ASP A 182 6.98 -18.58 -21.51
N SER A 183 7.82 -17.95 -20.67
CA SER A 183 8.91 -17.07 -21.11
C SER A 183 9.99 -17.82 -21.91
N HIS A 184 10.17 -19.11 -21.61
CA HIS A 184 11.10 -20.01 -22.25
C HIS A 184 10.56 -21.44 -22.20
N TYR A 185 11.20 -22.37 -22.88
CA TYR A 185 10.79 -23.77 -22.89
C TYR A 185 11.08 -24.43 -21.54
N LEU A 186 10.05 -24.94 -20.88
CA LEU A 186 10.12 -25.58 -19.57
C LEU A 186 9.93 -27.11 -19.61
N GLY A 187 9.84 -27.69 -20.80
CA GLY A 187 9.54 -29.11 -20.97
C GLY A 187 8.11 -29.36 -21.45
N LYS A 188 7.64 -30.58 -21.29
CA LYS A 188 6.28 -30.98 -21.69
C LYS A 188 5.33 -31.01 -20.49
N GLU A 189 5.86 -31.28 -19.31
CA GLU A 189 5.13 -31.51 -18.07
C GLU A 189 5.91 -30.91 -16.90
N LEU A 190 5.21 -30.42 -15.90
CA LEU A 190 5.77 -29.93 -14.65
C LEU A 190 4.87 -30.37 -13.47
N SER A 191 5.49 -30.63 -12.34
CA SER A 191 4.77 -30.73 -11.06
C SER A 191 4.21 -29.37 -10.66
N VAL A 192 3.20 -29.32 -9.79
CA VAL A 192 2.66 -28.07 -9.25
C VAL A 192 3.74 -27.27 -8.51
N SER A 193 4.62 -27.95 -7.77
CA SER A 193 5.79 -27.32 -7.16
C SER A 193 6.68 -26.63 -8.21
N ASP A 194 7.01 -27.32 -9.29
CA ASP A 194 7.82 -26.78 -10.39
C ASP A 194 7.12 -25.65 -11.14
N ILE A 195 5.80 -25.70 -11.27
CA ILE A 195 5.00 -24.62 -11.91
C ILE A 195 5.21 -23.30 -11.15
N ILE A 196 5.23 -23.33 -9.81
CA ILE A 196 5.51 -22.15 -9.00
C ILE A 196 6.98 -21.76 -9.07
N VAL A 197 7.90 -22.69 -8.86
CA VAL A 197 9.35 -22.42 -8.83
C VAL A 197 9.85 -21.85 -10.16
N LYS A 198 9.38 -22.42 -11.28
CA LYS A 198 9.74 -21.98 -12.64
C LYS A 198 8.81 -20.89 -13.18
N SER A 199 7.79 -20.53 -12.42
CA SER A 199 6.81 -19.50 -12.80
C SER A 199 6.11 -19.77 -14.14
N SER A 200 5.68 -21.02 -14.40
CA SER A 200 5.01 -21.38 -15.63
C SER A 200 3.65 -20.69 -15.77
N ASN A 201 3.47 -19.92 -16.83
CA ASN A 201 2.18 -19.30 -17.17
C ASN A 201 1.18 -20.36 -17.64
N ILE A 202 1.66 -21.32 -18.46
CA ILE A 202 0.82 -22.40 -19.01
C ILE A 202 0.33 -23.29 -17.87
N GLY A 203 1.23 -23.72 -16.97
CA GLY A 203 0.86 -24.55 -15.83
C GLY A 203 -0.17 -23.88 -14.93
N THR A 204 0.06 -22.61 -14.57
CA THR A 204 -0.91 -21.85 -13.77
C THR A 204 -2.25 -21.67 -14.48
N ALA A 205 -2.25 -21.40 -15.79
CA ALA A 205 -3.49 -21.29 -16.56
C ALA A 205 -4.28 -22.61 -16.58
N ARG A 206 -3.60 -23.76 -16.63
CA ARG A 206 -4.23 -25.07 -16.50
C ARG A 206 -4.89 -25.27 -15.15
N ILE A 207 -4.17 -24.91 -14.07
CA ILE A 207 -4.71 -24.94 -12.71
C ILE A 207 -5.95 -24.04 -12.61
N ALA A 208 -5.88 -22.82 -13.12
CA ALA A 208 -7.00 -21.89 -13.13
C ALA A 208 -8.21 -22.44 -13.91
N GLN A 209 -7.98 -23.15 -15.04
CA GLN A 209 -9.05 -23.82 -15.79
C GLN A 209 -9.72 -24.95 -14.98
N MET A 210 -8.96 -25.69 -14.17
CA MET A 210 -9.52 -26.73 -13.29
C MET A 210 -10.41 -26.14 -12.20
N ILE A 211 -10.05 -24.99 -11.66
CA ILE A 211 -10.82 -24.28 -10.63
C ILE A 211 -12.14 -23.75 -11.22
N GLY A 212 -12.07 -23.09 -12.37
CA GLY A 212 -13.16 -22.36 -13.00
C GLY A 212 -13.34 -20.94 -12.50
N VAL A 213 -14.01 -20.11 -13.29
CA VAL A 213 -14.10 -18.65 -13.09
C VAL A 213 -14.84 -18.31 -11.79
N ASP A 214 -16.00 -18.90 -11.56
CA ASP A 214 -16.86 -18.55 -10.43
C ASP A 214 -16.18 -18.83 -9.08
N ARG A 215 -15.49 -19.98 -8.98
CA ARG A 215 -14.74 -20.33 -7.76
C ARG A 215 -13.56 -19.41 -7.53
N GLN A 216 -12.82 -19.01 -8.60
CA GLN A 216 -11.74 -18.06 -8.49
C GLN A 216 -12.23 -16.69 -8.01
N GLN A 217 -13.34 -16.21 -8.57
CA GLN A 217 -13.92 -14.93 -8.14
C GLN A 217 -14.37 -14.99 -6.68
N GLN A 218 -15.00 -16.08 -6.25
CA GLN A 218 -15.43 -16.23 -4.85
C GLN A 218 -14.21 -16.23 -3.91
N PHE A 219 -13.18 -17.01 -4.22
CA PHE A 219 -11.96 -17.08 -3.43
C PHE A 219 -11.28 -15.71 -3.27
N LEU A 220 -11.14 -14.95 -4.36
CA LEU A 220 -10.58 -13.60 -4.29
C LEU A 220 -11.47 -12.64 -3.51
N ARG A 221 -12.79 -12.83 -3.56
CA ARG A 221 -13.75 -12.07 -2.75
C ARG A 221 -13.58 -12.35 -1.26
N ASP A 222 -13.38 -13.62 -0.90
CA ASP A 222 -13.15 -14.04 0.47
C ASP A 222 -11.84 -13.48 1.05
N PHE A 223 -10.86 -13.16 0.19
CA PHE A 223 -9.65 -12.41 0.54
C PHE A 223 -9.84 -10.88 0.55
N GLY A 224 -11.05 -10.37 0.35
CA GLY A 224 -11.34 -8.94 0.34
C GLY A 224 -10.80 -8.18 -0.88
N MET A 225 -10.34 -8.87 -1.95
CA MET A 225 -9.71 -8.21 -3.11
C MET A 225 -10.69 -7.38 -3.94
N PHE A 226 -12.00 -7.56 -3.75
CA PHE A 226 -13.04 -6.76 -4.40
C PHE A 226 -13.57 -5.64 -3.50
N GLU A 227 -13.00 -5.46 -2.32
CA GLU A 227 -13.41 -4.46 -1.34
C GLU A 227 -12.35 -3.39 -1.16
N LYS A 228 -12.76 -2.26 -0.61
CA LYS A 228 -11.82 -1.20 -0.24
C LYS A 228 -11.08 -1.61 1.02
N THR A 229 -9.79 -1.29 1.07
CA THR A 229 -8.97 -1.48 2.27
C THR A 229 -9.54 -0.65 3.44
N SER A 230 -9.65 -1.27 4.61
CA SER A 230 -10.16 -0.63 5.85
C SER A 230 -9.09 0.15 6.62
N LEU A 231 -7.97 0.48 5.98
CA LEU A 231 -6.91 1.28 6.58
C LEU A 231 -7.41 2.69 6.91
N GLU A 232 -7.14 3.16 8.13
CA GLU A 232 -7.58 4.48 8.64
C GLU A 232 -6.74 5.63 8.06
N MET A 233 -6.73 5.70 6.74
CA MET A 233 -6.09 6.77 5.99
C MET A 233 -7.00 7.23 4.85
N VAL A 234 -7.12 8.53 4.67
CA VAL A 234 -7.97 9.10 3.61
C VAL A 234 -7.57 8.62 2.21
N GLU A 235 -6.29 8.36 2.00
CA GLU A 235 -5.73 7.85 0.76
C GLU A 235 -6.26 6.45 0.40
N ALA A 236 -6.62 5.62 1.38
CA ALA A 236 -7.20 4.30 1.17
C ALA A 236 -8.60 4.36 0.56
N SER A 237 -9.33 5.46 0.75
CA SER A 237 -10.69 5.63 0.20
C SER A 237 -10.71 5.70 -1.32
N GLY A 238 -9.60 6.03 -1.95
CA GLY A 238 -9.44 6.13 -3.41
C GLY A 238 -9.03 4.82 -4.09
N GLY A 239 -8.75 3.76 -3.34
CA GLY A 239 -8.39 2.46 -3.86
C GLY A 239 -9.46 1.90 -4.81
N LYS A 240 -9.02 1.29 -5.92
CA LYS A 240 -9.91 0.58 -6.84
C LYS A 240 -9.78 -0.90 -6.53
N PRO A 241 -10.87 -1.55 -6.07
CA PRO A 241 -10.90 -3.01 -5.97
C PRO A 241 -10.70 -3.67 -7.33
N LEU A 242 -10.32 -4.95 -7.34
CA LEU A 242 -10.18 -5.74 -8.56
C LEU A 242 -11.49 -5.85 -9.37
#